data_689796d2d2d25502259676ceb447e79e
#
_entry.id   689796d2d2d25502259676ceb447e79e
#
_cell.length_a   1.000
_cell.length_b   1.000
_cell.length_c   1.000
_cell.angle_alpha   90.00
_cell.angle_beta   90.00
_cell.angle_gamma   90.00
#
_symmetry.space_group_name_H-M   'P 1'
#
loop_
_entity.id
_entity.type
_entity.pdbx_description
1 polymer ?
#
loop_
_entity_poly.entity_id
_entity_poly.type
_entity_poly.pdbx_seq_one_letter_code
_entity_poly.pdbx_strand_id
1 'polypeptide(L)'
;PETRNMSSAIHRLSDTLLRKLSGSPTTKNAFFNDGGNLSVRHSTSGLLTWYFTYRAGTGRQVSPERLRLGNYPDLSLKAAREKAAQCRAWLAEGKNPRYELNRAVQDALAPVTVKDALTYWLESYAKEKRTDYESLKSRINKHIISQIGALPLEKCELRHWLACFDQMAKRSPVSAGFLL
;
A
#
# COMPACT_ATOMS: atom_id res chain seq x y z
N PRO A 1 20.92 2.05 -42.49
CA PRO A 1 19.97 1.33 -41.69
C PRO A 1 19.43 2.27 -40.62
N GLU A 2 18.23 2.81 -40.96
CA GLU A 2 17.53 3.75 -40.08
C GLU A 2 17.09 3.04 -38.80
N THR A 3 17.65 3.45 -37.69
CA THR A 3 17.13 3.13 -36.35
C THR A 3 15.77 3.82 -36.23
N ARG A 4 14.69 3.08 -36.45
CA ARG A 4 13.33 3.51 -36.08
C ARG A 4 13.31 3.82 -34.58
N ASN A 5 13.43 5.09 -34.29
CA ASN A 5 13.14 5.65 -32.97
C ASN A 5 11.63 5.52 -32.76
N MET A 6 11.19 4.37 -32.21
CA MET A 6 9.81 4.16 -31.81
C MET A 6 9.59 5.00 -30.54
N SER A 7 9.31 6.28 -30.74
CA SER A 7 8.64 7.10 -29.74
C SER A 7 7.44 6.30 -29.25
N SER A 8 7.53 5.71 -28.07
CA SER A 8 6.46 4.89 -27.50
C SER A 8 5.31 5.83 -27.17
N ALA A 9 4.35 5.96 -28.07
CA ALA A 9 3.14 6.71 -27.82
C ALA A 9 2.52 6.23 -26.51
N ILE A 10 2.35 7.14 -25.56
CA ILE A 10 1.75 6.91 -24.24
C ILE A 10 0.26 7.22 -24.35
N HIS A 11 -0.59 6.53 -23.59
CA HIS A 11 -2.04 6.73 -23.57
C HIS A 11 -2.78 6.31 -24.85
N ARG A 12 -2.49 5.10 -25.34
CA ARG A 12 -3.11 4.54 -26.56
C ARG A 12 -4.51 3.97 -26.34
N LEU A 13 -4.82 3.54 -25.11
CA LEU A 13 -6.11 2.98 -24.76
C LEU A 13 -7.11 4.07 -24.36
N SER A 14 -8.37 3.84 -24.69
CA SER A 14 -9.49 4.68 -24.24
C SER A 14 -10.46 3.86 -23.38
N ASP A 15 -11.16 4.52 -22.49
CA ASP A 15 -12.18 3.87 -21.65
C ASP A 15 -13.33 3.31 -22.49
N THR A 16 -13.67 3.96 -23.58
CA THR A 16 -14.66 3.48 -24.56
C THR A 16 -14.26 2.13 -25.16
N LEU A 17 -12.97 1.96 -25.52
CA LEU A 17 -12.46 0.69 -26.04
C LEU A 17 -12.51 -0.39 -24.97
N LEU A 18 -12.11 -0.07 -23.74
CA LEU A 18 -12.12 -1.02 -22.63
C LEU A 18 -13.52 -1.49 -22.28
N ARG A 19 -14.50 -0.60 -22.26
CA ARG A 19 -15.92 -0.96 -22.06
C ARG A 19 -16.45 -1.88 -23.15
N LYS A 20 -16.07 -1.65 -24.40
CA LYS A 20 -16.46 -2.51 -25.53
C LYS A 20 -15.85 -3.90 -25.43
N LEU A 21 -14.61 -4.02 -24.94
CA LEU A 21 -13.91 -5.31 -24.79
C LEU A 21 -14.34 -6.07 -23.53
N SER A 22 -14.68 -5.35 -22.46
CA SER A 22 -15.06 -5.94 -21.17
C SER A 22 -16.33 -6.78 -21.29
N GLY A 23 -16.25 -8.02 -20.81
CA GLY A 23 -17.37 -8.97 -20.90
C GLY A 23 -17.57 -9.62 -22.27
N SER A 24 -16.78 -9.25 -23.29
CA SER A 24 -16.88 -9.84 -24.63
C SER A 24 -15.93 -11.03 -24.76
N PRO A 25 -16.40 -12.28 -24.85
CA PRO A 25 -15.55 -13.45 -25.03
C PRO A 25 -14.78 -13.39 -26.35
N THR A 26 -13.54 -13.94 -26.34
CA THR A 26 -12.71 -14.03 -27.53
C THR A 26 -12.17 -15.44 -27.72
N THR A 27 -11.72 -15.77 -28.91
CA THR A 27 -11.13 -17.08 -29.21
C THR A 27 -9.71 -17.23 -28.70
N LYS A 28 -8.98 -16.12 -28.52
CA LYS A 28 -7.58 -16.10 -28.07
C LYS A 28 -7.32 -14.93 -27.13
N ASN A 29 -6.41 -15.14 -26.19
CA ASN A 29 -5.93 -14.03 -25.35
C ASN A 29 -5.22 -12.99 -26.20
N ALA A 30 -5.57 -11.71 -26.03
CA ALA A 30 -4.96 -10.59 -26.71
C ALA A 30 -4.36 -9.60 -25.71
N PHE A 31 -3.26 -8.93 -26.09
CA PHE A 31 -2.65 -7.87 -25.30
C PHE A 31 -2.75 -6.54 -26.05
N PHE A 32 -3.25 -5.54 -25.38
CA PHE A 32 -3.34 -4.16 -25.87
C PHE A 32 -2.42 -3.28 -25.05
N ASN A 33 -1.47 -2.62 -25.69
CA ASN A 33 -0.50 -1.77 -25.03
C ASN A 33 -1.01 -0.33 -24.92
N ASP A 34 -0.94 0.25 -23.73
CA ASP A 34 -1.24 1.67 -23.48
C ASP A 34 0.01 2.56 -23.61
N GLY A 35 1.19 1.98 -23.59
CA GLY A 35 2.47 2.67 -23.52
C GLY A 35 3.01 2.75 -22.08
N GLY A 36 4.26 3.22 -21.93
CA GLY A 36 4.90 3.32 -20.62
C GLY A 36 4.95 2.00 -19.83
N ASN A 37 5.13 0.87 -20.54
CA ASN A 37 5.16 -0.48 -19.99
C ASN A 37 3.81 -0.99 -19.43
N LEU A 38 2.71 -0.25 -19.62
CA LEU A 38 1.36 -0.66 -19.26
C LEU A 38 0.66 -1.36 -20.40
N SER A 39 0.05 -2.50 -20.14
CA SER A 39 -0.77 -3.24 -21.09
C SER A 39 -1.98 -3.85 -20.40
N VAL A 40 -3.04 -4.09 -21.16
CA VAL A 40 -4.20 -4.86 -20.72
C VAL A 40 -4.27 -6.17 -21.51
N ARG A 41 -4.47 -7.27 -20.79
CA ARG A 41 -4.76 -8.58 -21.36
C ARG A 41 -6.27 -8.75 -21.42
N HIS A 42 -6.77 -9.03 -22.60
CA HIS A 42 -8.14 -9.49 -22.82
C HIS A 42 -8.13 -11.03 -22.84
N SER A 43 -8.78 -11.64 -21.88
CA SER A 43 -8.87 -13.10 -21.79
C SER A 43 -9.99 -13.66 -22.67
N THR A 44 -9.95 -14.97 -22.92
CA THR A 44 -11.01 -15.67 -23.65
C THR A 44 -12.39 -15.57 -22.97
N SER A 45 -12.43 -15.37 -21.67
CA SER A 45 -13.67 -15.15 -20.87
C SER A 45 -14.17 -13.70 -20.90
N GLY A 46 -13.49 -12.78 -21.62
CA GLY A 46 -13.86 -11.37 -21.64
C GLY A 46 -13.31 -10.55 -20.47
N LEU A 47 -12.50 -11.16 -19.59
CA LEU A 47 -11.86 -10.44 -18.46
C LEU A 47 -10.68 -9.60 -18.95
N LEU A 48 -10.65 -8.33 -18.55
CA LEU A 48 -9.54 -7.43 -18.82
C LEU A 48 -8.65 -7.33 -17.58
N THR A 49 -7.37 -7.67 -17.73
CA THR A 49 -6.39 -7.62 -16.63
C THR A 49 -5.23 -6.72 -16.99
N TRP A 50 -4.91 -5.79 -16.11
CA TRP A 50 -3.79 -4.86 -16.25
C TRP A 50 -2.46 -5.49 -15.87
N TYR A 51 -1.45 -5.28 -16.70
CA TYR A 51 -0.08 -5.72 -16.50
C TYR A 51 0.91 -4.59 -16.70
N PHE A 52 1.90 -4.55 -15.83
CA PHE A 52 3.10 -3.73 -15.99
C PHE A 52 4.26 -4.65 -16.36
N THR A 53 4.96 -4.35 -17.45
CA THR A 53 6.09 -5.16 -17.91
C THR A 53 7.40 -4.45 -17.59
N TYR A 54 8.32 -5.10 -16.89
CA TYR A 54 9.60 -4.52 -16.49
C TYR A 54 10.70 -5.58 -16.50
N ARG A 55 11.96 -5.15 -16.35
CA ARG A 55 13.11 -6.03 -16.14
C ARG A 55 13.69 -5.78 -14.76
N ALA A 56 13.84 -6.83 -13.96
CA ALA A 56 14.38 -6.75 -12.60
C ALA A 56 15.92 -6.94 -12.65
N GLY A 57 16.65 -5.95 -13.17
CA GLY A 57 18.12 -5.99 -13.22
C GLY A 57 18.72 -5.21 -14.38
N THR A 58 20.04 -4.97 -14.29
CA THR A 58 20.85 -4.18 -15.24
C THR A 58 21.53 -5.09 -16.27
N GLY A 59 20.78 -5.69 -17.18
CA GLY A 59 21.41 -6.49 -18.24
C GLY A 59 20.44 -6.87 -19.37
N ARG A 60 20.96 -6.95 -20.62
CA ARG A 60 20.18 -7.41 -21.77
C ARG A 60 19.72 -8.88 -21.65
N GLN A 61 20.34 -9.66 -20.77
CA GLN A 61 20.05 -11.08 -20.52
C GLN A 61 18.83 -11.30 -19.59
N VAL A 62 18.36 -10.25 -18.89
CA VAL A 62 17.22 -10.37 -17.96
C VAL A 62 15.92 -10.38 -18.74
N SER A 63 15.17 -11.48 -18.64
CA SER A 63 13.84 -11.61 -19.25
C SER A 63 12.86 -10.61 -18.66
N PRO A 64 11.98 -10.01 -19.49
CA PRO A 64 10.96 -9.11 -19.00
C PRO A 64 9.94 -9.85 -18.11
N GLU A 65 9.67 -9.31 -16.94
CA GLU A 65 8.63 -9.78 -16.03
C GLU A 65 7.33 -9.01 -16.24
N ARG A 66 6.20 -9.70 -16.05
CA ARG A 66 4.87 -9.08 -16.05
C ARG A 66 4.30 -9.06 -14.64
N LEU A 67 4.03 -7.87 -14.13
CA LEU A 67 3.39 -7.64 -12.85
C LEU A 67 1.91 -7.35 -13.08
N ARG A 68 1.04 -8.18 -12.47
CA ARG A 68 -0.40 -7.93 -12.49
C ARG A 68 -0.73 -6.77 -11.56
N LEU A 69 -1.46 -5.75 -12.07
CA LEU A 69 -1.86 -4.57 -11.30
C LEU A 69 -3.29 -4.64 -10.78
N GLY A 70 -4.17 -5.36 -11.48
CA GLY A 70 -5.59 -5.50 -11.15
C GLY A 70 -6.45 -5.79 -12.38
N ASN A 71 -7.76 -5.86 -12.21
CA ASN A 71 -8.71 -6.09 -13.29
C ASN A 71 -9.50 -4.82 -13.60
N TYR A 72 -9.90 -4.63 -14.85
CA TYR A 72 -10.91 -3.66 -15.24
C TYR A 72 -12.31 -4.32 -15.09
N PRO A 73 -13.37 -3.63 -14.60
CA PRO A 73 -13.40 -2.19 -14.28
C PRO A 73 -12.94 -1.83 -12.86
N ASP A 74 -12.68 -2.78 -11.94
CA ASP A 74 -12.30 -2.51 -10.53
C ASP A 74 -11.09 -1.56 -10.45
N LEU A 75 -10.11 -1.75 -11.35
CA LEU A 75 -9.01 -0.83 -11.58
C LEU A 75 -9.27 -0.06 -12.89
N SER A 76 -9.68 1.20 -12.79
CA SER A 76 -9.93 2.06 -13.95
C SER A 76 -8.66 2.32 -14.77
N LEU A 77 -8.79 2.77 -16.03
CA LEU A 77 -7.66 3.15 -16.88
C LEU A 77 -6.77 4.22 -16.22
N LYS A 78 -7.38 5.23 -15.61
CA LYS A 78 -6.65 6.29 -14.87
C LYS A 78 -5.83 5.69 -13.75
N ALA A 79 -6.45 4.91 -12.88
CA ALA A 79 -5.77 4.29 -11.73
C ALA A 79 -4.69 3.27 -12.16
N ALA A 80 -4.89 2.56 -13.29
CA ALA A 80 -3.87 1.67 -13.85
C ALA A 80 -2.64 2.45 -14.33
N ARG A 81 -2.84 3.62 -14.96
CA ARG A 81 -1.75 4.52 -15.37
C ARG A 81 -0.98 5.08 -14.18
N GLU A 82 -1.67 5.47 -13.12
CA GLU A 82 -1.07 5.93 -11.85
C GLU A 82 -0.21 4.84 -11.21
N LYS A 83 -0.73 3.61 -11.09
CA LYS A 83 0.03 2.47 -10.60
C LYS A 83 1.25 2.16 -11.47
N ALA A 84 1.11 2.23 -12.79
CA ALA A 84 2.24 2.03 -13.70
C ALA A 84 3.29 3.14 -13.56
N ALA A 85 2.89 4.40 -13.33
CA ALA A 85 3.80 5.50 -13.02
C ALA A 85 4.55 5.25 -11.71
N GLN A 86 3.87 4.78 -10.68
CA GLN A 86 4.48 4.40 -9.41
C GLN A 86 5.51 3.27 -9.59
N CYS A 87 5.17 2.23 -10.36
CA CYS A 87 6.11 1.15 -10.66
C CYS A 87 7.36 1.66 -11.38
N ARG A 88 7.23 2.63 -12.30
CA ARG A 88 8.38 3.25 -12.96
C ARG A 88 9.24 4.06 -12.00
N ALA A 89 8.62 4.78 -11.05
CA ALA A 89 9.35 5.51 -10.02
C ALA A 89 10.19 4.57 -9.15
N TRP A 90 9.61 3.46 -8.69
CA TRP A 90 10.35 2.44 -7.92
C TRP A 90 11.52 1.85 -8.70
N LEU A 91 11.34 1.57 -10.00
CA LEU A 91 12.43 1.09 -10.85
C LEU A 91 13.55 2.12 -10.97
N ALA A 92 13.22 3.40 -11.11
CA ALA A 92 14.21 4.48 -11.16
C ALA A 92 15.00 4.60 -9.84
N GLU A 93 14.37 4.25 -8.70
CA GLU A 93 15.00 4.18 -7.39
C GLU A 93 15.78 2.86 -7.16
N GLY A 94 15.83 1.97 -8.15
CA GLY A 94 16.45 0.64 -8.00
C GLY A 94 15.62 -0.38 -7.20
N LYS A 95 14.37 -0.09 -6.90
CA LYS A 95 13.45 -0.97 -6.15
C LYS A 95 12.69 -1.88 -7.11
N ASN A 96 12.40 -3.12 -6.66
CA ASN A 96 11.59 -4.05 -7.45
C ASN A 96 10.09 -3.77 -7.23
N PRO A 97 9.32 -3.40 -8.30
CA PRO A 97 7.91 -3.06 -8.19
C PRO A 97 7.03 -4.17 -7.59
N ARG A 98 7.40 -5.43 -7.79
CA ARG A 98 6.66 -6.58 -7.23
C ARG A 98 6.69 -6.58 -5.71
N TYR A 99 7.87 -6.36 -5.12
CA TYR A 99 8.01 -6.31 -3.66
C TYR A 99 7.36 -5.08 -3.06
N GLU A 100 7.52 -3.93 -3.69
CA GLU A 100 6.92 -2.68 -3.21
C GLU A 100 5.37 -2.72 -3.28
N LEU A 101 4.80 -3.27 -4.36
CA LEU A 101 3.35 -3.42 -4.48
C LEU A 101 2.79 -4.39 -3.43
N ASN A 102 3.45 -5.54 -3.21
CA ASN A 102 3.03 -6.50 -2.20
C ASN A 102 3.13 -5.92 -0.79
N ARG A 103 4.22 -5.18 -0.50
CA ARG A 103 4.40 -4.49 0.77
C ARG A 103 3.30 -3.47 1.00
N ALA A 104 2.99 -2.61 0.01
CA ALA A 104 1.92 -1.63 0.11
C ALA A 104 0.54 -2.26 0.36
N VAL A 105 0.26 -3.43 -0.26
CA VAL A 105 -0.97 -4.18 0.01
C VAL A 105 -0.98 -4.76 1.42
N GLN A 106 0.12 -5.33 1.89
CA GLN A 106 0.23 -5.85 3.26
C GLN A 106 0.09 -4.74 4.30
N ASP A 107 0.74 -3.60 4.09
CA ASP A 107 0.64 -2.44 4.98
C ASP A 107 -0.81 -1.89 5.02
N ALA A 108 -1.51 -1.86 3.87
CA ALA A 108 -2.90 -1.42 3.79
C ALA A 108 -3.90 -2.40 4.45
N LEU A 109 -3.55 -3.69 4.52
CA LEU A 109 -4.37 -4.74 5.15
C LEU A 109 -3.99 -4.99 6.61
N ALA A 110 -2.90 -4.39 7.09
CA ALA A 110 -2.49 -4.53 8.48
C ALA A 110 -3.56 -3.91 9.39
N PRO A 111 -3.99 -4.63 10.44
CA PRO A 111 -4.95 -4.08 11.38
C PRO A 111 -4.33 -2.90 12.13
N VAL A 112 -5.12 -1.84 12.35
CA VAL A 112 -4.71 -0.70 13.18
C VAL A 112 -4.35 -1.21 14.58
N THR A 113 -3.16 -0.89 15.04
CA THR A 113 -2.68 -1.31 16.37
C THR A 113 -2.99 -0.27 17.46
N VAL A 114 -2.90 -0.68 18.71
CA VAL A 114 -3.00 0.25 19.86
C VAL A 114 -1.93 1.34 19.77
N LYS A 115 -0.72 1.00 19.31
CA LYS A 115 0.35 1.98 19.07
C LYS A 115 -0.06 3.03 18.05
N ASP A 116 -0.65 2.62 16.92
CA ASP A 116 -1.06 3.54 15.85
C ASP A 116 -2.12 4.51 16.35
N ALA A 117 -3.13 4.00 17.07
CA ALA A 117 -4.20 4.81 17.65
C ALA A 117 -3.67 5.82 18.68
N LEU A 118 -2.79 5.38 19.60
CA LEU A 118 -2.20 6.27 20.59
C LEU A 118 -1.25 7.30 19.97
N THR A 119 -0.47 6.91 18.96
CA THR A 119 0.39 7.85 18.23
C THR A 119 -0.44 8.91 17.51
N TYR A 120 -1.49 8.49 16.82
CA TYR A 120 -2.42 9.42 16.17
C TYR A 120 -3.03 10.41 17.18
N TRP A 121 -3.52 9.92 18.33
CA TRP A 121 -4.09 10.78 19.37
C TRP A 121 -3.06 11.76 19.96
N LEU A 122 -1.84 11.28 20.20
CA LEU A 122 -0.74 12.12 20.71
C LEU A 122 -0.42 13.27 19.75
N GLU A 123 -0.24 12.98 18.47
CA GLU A 123 0.17 13.98 17.47
C GLU A 123 -0.98 14.92 17.04
N SER A 124 -2.21 14.38 16.93
CA SER A 124 -3.34 15.14 16.41
C SER A 124 -4.11 15.93 17.48
N TYR A 125 -4.05 15.51 18.75
CA TYR A 125 -4.83 16.11 19.82
C TYR A 125 -4.00 16.57 21.01
N ALA A 126 -3.19 15.66 21.59
CA ALA A 126 -2.50 15.97 22.84
C ALA A 126 -1.42 17.03 22.67
N LYS A 127 -0.72 17.04 21.54
CA LYS A 127 0.35 17.99 21.23
C LYS A 127 -0.10 19.46 21.24
N GLU A 128 -1.33 19.72 20.77
CA GLU A 128 -1.88 21.10 20.75
C GLU A 128 -2.53 21.52 22.07
N LYS A 129 -3.03 20.56 22.84
CA LYS A 129 -3.91 20.86 24.00
C LYS A 129 -3.29 20.58 25.36
N ARG A 130 -2.11 19.94 25.41
CA ARG A 130 -1.49 19.58 26.69
C ARG A 130 -0.10 20.19 26.84
N THR A 131 0.10 20.88 27.95
CA THR A 131 1.39 21.49 28.31
C THR A 131 2.41 20.43 28.76
N ASP A 132 1.96 19.25 29.22
CA ASP A 132 2.77 18.14 29.67
C ASP A 132 3.03 17.08 28.58
N TYR A 133 2.88 17.45 27.29
CA TYR A 133 2.91 16.54 26.14
C TYR A 133 4.12 15.58 26.12
N GLU A 134 5.34 16.07 26.28
CA GLU A 134 6.54 15.25 26.22
C GLU A 134 6.58 14.23 27.36
N SER A 135 6.19 14.62 28.56
CA SER A 135 6.09 13.73 29.73
C SER A 135 5.01 12.67 29.52
N LEU A 136 3.83 13.08 29.00
CA LEU A 136 2.74 12.16 28.68
C LEU A 136 3.14 11.16 27.61
N LYS A 137 3.74 11.61 26.51
CA LYS A 137 4.26 10.78 25.43
C LYS A 137 5.27 9.73 25.92
N SER A 138 6.19 10.17 26.76
CA SER A 138 7.18 9.27 27.37
C SER A 138 6.51 8.19 28.24
N ARG A 139 5.53 8.57 29.08
CA ARG A 139 4.79 7.62 29.93
C ARG A 139 3.97 6.62 29.12
N ILE A 140 3.24 7.09 28.09
CA ILE A 140 2.46 6.22 27.19
C ILE A 140 3.38 5.23 26.47
N ASN A 141 4.50 5.69 25.92
CA ASN A 141 5.46 4.82 25.24
C ASN A 141 6.04 3.76 26.20
N LYS A 142 6.44 4.18 27.39
CA LYS A 142 7.10 3.31 28.38
C LYS A 142 6.14 2.29 28.99
N HIS A 143 4.90 2.65 29.27
CA HIS A 143 4.00 1.84 30.10
C HIS A 143 2.87 1.17 29.32
N ILE A 144 2.44 1.73 28.22
CA ILE A 144 1.33 1.20 27.42
C ILE A 144 1.85 0.58 26.12
N ILE A 145 2.53 1.37 25.29
CA ILE A 145 2.96 0.90 23.96
C ILE A 145 3.96 -0.25 24.08
N SER A 146 4.83 -0.22 25.07
CA SER A 146 5.77 -1.33 25.33
C SER A 146 5.10 -2.67 25.68
N GLN A 147 3.87 -2.66 26.18
CA GLN A 147 3.15 -3.86 26.62
C GLN A 147 2.11 -4.32 25.60
N ILE A 148 1.25 -3.42 25.15
CA ILE A 148 0.11 -3.74 24.28
C ILE A 148 0.14 -3.01 22.94
N GLY A 149 1.20 -2.27 22.62
CA GLY A 149 1.29 -1.46 21.41
C GLY A 149 1.13 -2.26 20.12
N ALA A 150 1.60 -3.49 20.07
CA ALA A 150 1.49 -4.36 18.91
C ALA A 150 0.12 -5.06 18.78
N LEU A 151 -0.75 -4.96 19.80
CA LEU A 151 -2.06 -5.58 19.80
C LEU A 151 -2.97 -4.86 18.79
N PRO A 152 -3.66 -5.59 17.87
CA PRO A 152 -4.70 -4.99 17.05
C PRO A 152 -5.76 -4.29 17.89
N LEU A 153 -6.13 -3.07 17.53
CA LEU A 153 -7.07 -2.24 18.30
C LEU A 153 -8.43 -2.93 18.48
N GLU A 154 -8.89 -3.63 17.46
CA GLU A 154 -10.14 -4.42 17.50
C GLU A 154 -10.12 -5.58 18.50
N LYS A 155 -8.92 -6.06 18.87
CA LYS A 155 -8.72 -7.14 19.85
C LYS A 155 -8.33 -6.61 21.23
N CYS A 156 -8.27 -5.28 21.38
CA CYS A 156 -7.91 -4.64 22.63
C CYS A 156 -9.11 -4.56 23.57
N GLU A 157 -9.11 -5.38 24.60
CA GLU A 157 -10.17 -5.44 25.62
C GLU A 157 -9.76 -4.67 26.89
N LEU A 158 -10.74 -4.35 27.74
CA LEU A 158 -10.53 -3.64 29.01
C LEU A 158 -9.46 -4.32 29.88
N ARG A 159 -9.42 -5.65 29.90
CA ARG A 159 -8.42 -6.41 30.67
C ARG A 159 -6.97 -6.08 30.30
N HIS A 160 -6.70 -5.76 29.04
CA HIS A 160 -5.35 -5.40 28.58
C HIS A 160 -4.93 -4.04 29.15
N TRP A 161 -5.85 -3.08 29.19
CA TRP A 161 -5.61 -1.78 29.81
C TRP A 161 -5.42 -1.88 31.32
N LEU A 162 -6.28 -2.65 32.00
CA LEU A 162 -6.17 -2.87 33.43
C LEU A 162 -4.82 -3.49 33.81
N ALA A 163 -4.35 -4.48 33.05
CA ALA A 163 -3.04 -5.08 33.27
C ALA A 163 -1.89 -4.05 33.18
N CYS A 164 -1.96 -3.13 32.22
CA CYS A 164 -0.98 -2.03 32.10
C CYS A 164 -1.02 -1.10 33.31
N PHE A 165 -2.21 -0.71 33.75
CA PHE A 165 -2.39 0.19 34.90
C PHE A 165 -2.00 -0.47 36.20
N ASP A 166 -2.33 -1.73 36.44
CA ASP A 166 -1.92 -2.50 37.62
C ASP A 166 -0.40 -2.63 37.72
N GLN A 167 0.26 -2.89 36.58
CA GLN A 167 1.71 -2.96 36.55
C GLN A 167 2.37 -1.61 36.84
N MET A 168 1.76 -0.53 36.36
CA MET A 168 2.22 0.84 36.60
C MET A 168 2.00 1.22 38.08
N ALA A 169 0.83 0.91 38.66
CA ALA A 169 0.49 1.19 40.03
C ALA A 169 1.45 0.50 41.01
N LYS A 170 1.88 -0.74 40.72
CA LYS A 170 2.88 -1.46 41.52
C LYS A 170 4.25 -0.79 41.54
N ARG A 171 4.64 -0.12 40.43
CA ARG A 171 5.96 0.52 40.32
C ARG A 171 5.96 2.00 40.70
N SER A 172 4.86 2.71 40.52
CA SER A 172 4.72 4.13 40.81
C SER A 172 3.24 4.51 40.92
N PRO A 173 2.65 4.46 42.16
CA PRO A 173 1.24 4.75 42.37
C PRO A 173 0.81 6.16 41.90
N VAL A 174 1.70 7.14 42.05
CA VAL A 174 1.43 8.54 41.61
C VAL A 174 1.33 8.62 40.11
N SER A 175 2.17 7.92 39.36
CA SER A 175 2.15 7.93 37.89
C SER A 175 0.90 7.26 37.29
N ALA A 176 0.33 6.28 38.00
CA ALA A 176 -0.90 5.62 37.58
C ALA A 176 -2.12 6.58 37.66
N GLY A 177 -2.20 7.41 38.69
CA GLY A 177 -3.27 8.38 38.86
C GLY A 177 -3.29 9.52 37.85
N PHE A 178 -2.18 9.77 37.13
CA PHE A 178 -2.11 10.77 36.07
C PHE A 178 -2.54 10.27 34.68
N LEU A 179 -2.79 8.99 34.51
CA LEU A 179 -3.23 8.37 33.24
C LEU A 179 -4.69 7.88 33.28
N LEU A 180 -5.31 7.89 34.45
CA LEU A 180 -6.73 7.68 34.68
C LEU A 180 -7.48 9.00 34.68
#